data_5dbb776fade5f7b0f9eb72ca8297e8d3
#
_entry.id   5dbb776fade5f7b0f9eb72ca8297e8d3
#
_cell.length_a   1.000
_cell.length_b   1.000
_cell.length_c   1.000
_cell.angle_alpha   90.00
_cell.angle_beta   90.00
_cell.angle_gamma   90.00
#
_symmetry.space_group_name_H-M   'P 1'
#
loop_
_entity.id
_entity.type
_entity.pdbx_description
1 polymer ?
#
loop_
_entity_poly.entity_id
_entity_poly.type
_entity_poly.pdbx_seq_one_letter_code
_entity_poly.pdbx_strand_id
1 'polypeptide(L)'
;MLTVHDLSCVRGDRSLFAGIDFSVEAGEWLHVRGANGSGKTSLLRLLAGLSQPAKGQIRWRGKAADDDAQAYRAELLFLGHHAAVKEELTALENLQLAAELDGGVLSRAEALDALQRFGLKGREDLPVRFLSAGQKRRVLLARLVTRKAKLWVLDEPFTALDTRAVDMLETLIGEHVAEGGMAVVTSHQAVSIPGGKALEL
;
A
#
# COMPACT_ATOMS: atom_id res chain seq x y z
N MET A 1 -12.75 2.43 10.26
CA MET A 1 -12.04 1.52 11.17
C MET A 1 -11.83 0.20 10.48
N LEU A 2 -10.60 -0.28 10.44
CA LEU A 2 -10.22 -1.65 10.11
C LEU A 2 -10.07 -2.43 11.42
N THR A 3 -10.66 -3.62 11.52
CA THR A 3 -10.53 -4.50 12.69
C THR A 3 -10.15 -5.90 12.23
N VAL A 4 -9.18 -6.48 12.89
CA VAL A 4 -8.72 -7.85 12.66
C VAL A 4 -8.90 -8.62 13.94
N HIS A 5 -9.50 -9.82 13.85
CA HIS A 5 -9.81 -10.65 15.00
C HIS A 5 -9.42 -12.11 14.76
N ASP A 6 -8.64 -12.68 15.71
CA ASP A 6 -8.13 -14.06 15.74
C ASP A 6 -7.51 -14.50 14.40
N LEU A 7 -6.83 -13.59 13.71
CA LEU A 7 -6.33 -13.82 12.35
C LEU A 7 -5.16 -14.79 12.36
N SER A 8 -5.24 -15.82 11.52
CA SER A 8 -4.18 -16.82 11.37
C SER A 8 -3.88 -17.07 9.90
N CYS A 9 -2.60 -17.28 9.60
CA CYS A 9 -2.11 -17.53 8.26
C CYS A 9 -1.24 -18.78 8.20
N VAL A 10 -1.60 -19.68 7.30
CA VAL A 10 -0.84 -20.91 7.00
C VAL A 10 -0.45 -20.88 5.53
N ARG A 11 0.76 -21.27 5.22
CA ARG A 11 1.27 -21.36 3.84
C ARG A 11 1.97 -22.70 3.61
N GLY A 12 1.34 -23.58 2.83
CA GLY A 12 1.69 -24.99 2.80
C GLY A 12 1.48 -25.58 4.19
N ASP A 13 2.47 -26.29 4.72
CA ASP A 13 2.42 -26.88 6.05
C ASP A 13 2.95 -25.96 7.17
N ARG A 14 3.33 -24.72 6.83
CA ARG A 14 3.92 -23.78 7.78
C ARG A 14 2.89 -22.77 8.27
N SER A 15 2.65 -22.73 9.58
CA SER A 15 1.98 -21.59 10.23
C SER A 15 2.94 -20.39 10.24
N LEU A 16 2.51 -19.26 9.68
CA LEU A 16 3.27 -18.02 9.69
C LEU A 16 2.97 -17.21 10.95
N PHE A 17 1.68 -17.10 11.29
CA PHE A 17 1.20 -16.48 12.53
C PHE A 17 -0.18 -17.02 12.88
N ALA A 18 -0.58 -16.87 14.14
CA ALA A 18 -1.89 -17.30 14.64
C ALA A 18 -2.40 -16.37 15.74
N GLY A 19 -3.72 -16.17 15.78
CA GLY A 19 -4.39 -15.46 16.84
C GLY A 19 -4.06 -13.97 16.90
N ILE A 20 -3.90 -13.30 15.75
CA ILE A 20 -3.54 -11.87 15.71
C ILE A 20 -4.81 -11.02 15.80
N ASP A 21 -4.79 -10.08 16.75
CA ASP A 21 -5.84 -9.09 16.96
C ASP A 21 -5.25 -7.68 16.87
N PHE A 22 -5.87 -6.79 16.08
CA PHE A 22 -5.56 -5.37 16.07
C PHE A 22 -6.68 -4.54 15.44
N SER A 23 -6.63 -3.24 15.66
CA SER A 23 -7.49 -2.28 14.97
C SER A 23 -6.69 -1.06 14.51
N VAL A 24 -7.15 -0.46 13.40
CA VAL A 24 -6.66 0.82 12.89
C VAL A 24 -7.87 1.72 12.69
N GLU A 25 -7.90 2.82 13.39
CA GLU A 25 -8.97 3.80 13.30
C GLU A 25 -8.64 4.91 12.29
N ALA A 26 -9.63 5.73 11.95
CA ALA A 26 -9.40 6.90 11.11
C ALA A 26 -8.39 7.84 11.81
N GLY A 27 -7.39 8.29 11.08
CA GLY A 27 -6.29 9.07 11.64
C GLY A 27 -5.19 8.25 12.31
N GLU A 28 -5.17 6.92 12.13
CA GLU A 28 -4.13 6.06 12.66
C GLU A 28 -3.37 5.31 11.57
N TRP A 29 -2.15 4.93 11.90
CA TRP A 29 -1.38 4.01 11.09
C TRP A 29 -0.74 2.91 11.94
N LEU A 30 -0.50 1.75 11.32
CA LEU A 30 0.07 0.57 11.93
C LEU A 30 1.38 0.20 11.24
N HIS A 31 2.47 0.13 12.01
CA HIS A 31 3.75 -0.41 11.57
C HIS A 31 3.81 -1.90 11.86
N VAL A 32 3.77 -2.74 10.84
CA VAL A 32 3.94 -4.19 10.97
C VAL A 32 5.42 -4.51 10.90
N ARG A 33 5.97 -5.03 11.99
CA ARG A 33 7.37 -5.40 12.17
C ARG A 33 7.54 -6.91 12.24
N GLY A 34 8.77 -7.37 12.22
CA GLY A 34 9.13 -8.79 12.39
C GLY A 34 10.25 -9.20 11.45
N ALA A 35 10.83 -10.36 11.71
CA ALA A 35 11.92 -10.94 10.92
C ALA A 35 11.51 -11.25 9.47
N ASN A 36 12.49 -11.46 8.59
CA ASN A 36 12.21 -11.95 7.24
C ASN A 36 11.53 -13.32 7.33
N GLY A 37 10.43 -13.49 6.58
CA GLY A 37 9.65 -14.72 6.58
C GLY A 37 8.67 -14.87 7.75
N SER A 38 8.49 -13.86 8.64
CA SER A 38 7.48 -13.88 9.71
C SER A 38 6.04 -13.81 9.21
N GLY A 39 5.82 -13.42 7.95
CA GLY A 39 4.47 -13.34 7.37
C GLY A 39 3.96 -11.93 7.10
N LYS A 40 4.78 -10.88 7.22
CA LYS A 40 4.38 -9.47 6.98
C LYS A 40 3.64 -9.30 5.64
N THR A 41 4.26 -9.68 4.53
CA THR A 41 3.62 -9.64 3.21
C THR A 41 2.34 -10.47 3.15
N SER A 42 2.31 -11.63 3.84
CA SER A 42 1.11 -12.47 3.90
C SER A 42 -0.02 -11.77 4.65
N LEU A 43 0.26 -11.12 5.77
CA LEU A 43 -0.71 -10.30 6.49
C LEU A 43 -1.26 -9.19 5.58
N LEU A 44 -0.38 -8.43 4.90
CA LEU A 44 -0.84 -7.36 4.02
C LEU A 44 -1.69 -7.88 2.85
N ARG A 45 -1.37 -9.07 2.32
CA ARG A 45 -2.19 -9.73 1.27
C ARG A 45 -3.56 -10.17 1.78
N LEU A 46 -3.65 -10.64 3.03
CA LEU A 46 -4.94 -10.93 3.68
C LEU A 46 -5.76 -9.64 3.84
N LEU A 47 -5.15 -8.56 4.34
CA LEU A 47 -5.81 -7.25 4.45
C LEU A 47 -6.26 -6.70 3.09
N ALA A 48 -5.51 -6.95 2.04
CA ALA A 48 -5.88 -6.52 0.68
C ALA A 48 -6.96 -7.42 0.03
N GLY A 49 -7.41 -8.50 0.71
CA GLY A 49 -8.35 -9.46 0.15
C GLY A 49 -7.79 -10.26 -1.04
N LEU A 50 -6.45 -10.40 -1.11
CA LEU A 50 -5.72 -11.16 -2.13
C LEU A 50 -5.44 -12.61 -1.72
N SER A 51 -5.74 -12.95 -0.47
CA SER A 51 -5.60 -14.29 0.10
C SER A 51 -6.69 -14.48 1.15
N GLN A 52 -7.03 -15.73 1.45
CA GLN A 52 -7.97 -16.08 2.52
C GLN A 52 -7.22 -16.43 3.81
N PRO A 53 -7.69 -16.01 4.97
CA PRO A 53 -7.12 -16.40 6.25
C PRO A 53 -7.41 -17.89 6.55
N ALA A 54 -6.52 -18.55 7.30
CA ALA A 54 -6.76 -19.90 7.81
C ALA A 54 -7.79 -19.89 8.95
N LYS A 55 -7.80 -18.83 9.75
CA LYS A 55 -8.79 -18.53 10.80
C LYS A 55 -8.91 -17.02 10.98
N GLY A 56 -9.99 -16.62 11.65
CA GLY A 56 -10.23 -15.23 12.02
C GLY A 56 -10.93 -14.43 10.93
N GLN A 57 -11.08 -13.16 11.19
CA GLN A 57 -11.90 -12.29 10.36
C GLN A 57 -11.28 -10.89 10.24
N ILE A 58 -11.38 -10.32 9.05
CA ILE A 58 -11.06 -8.93 8.77
C ILE A 58 -12.38 -8.18 8.60
N ARG A 59 -12.55 -7.07 9.31
CA ARG A 59 -13.74 -6.23 9.23
C ARG A 59 -13.38 -4.81 8.80
N TRP A 60 -14.17 -4.30 7.90
CA TRP A 60 -14.13 -2.91 7.46
C TRP A 60 -15.40 -2.20 7.87
N ARG A 61 -15.29 -1.14 8.69
CA ARG A 61 -16.45 -0.39 9.21
C ARG A 61 -17.50 -1.28 9.86
N GLY A 62 -17.05 -2.31 10.59
CA GLY A 62 -17.91 -3.24 11.31
C GLY A 62 -18.51 -4.40 10.50
N LYS A 63 -18.40 -4.38 9.17
CA LYS A 63 -18.82 -5.48 8.28
C LYS A 63 -17.63 -6.38 7.94
N ALA A 64 -17.85 -7.65 7.70
CA ALA A 64 -16.78 -8.51 7.21
C ALA A 64 -16.33 -8.02 5.83
N ALA A 65 -15.01 -8.00 5.59
CA ALA A 65 -14.44 -7.46 4.35
C ALA A 65 -14.79 -8.30 3.11
N ASP A 66 -15.18 -9.55 3.30
CA ASP A 66 -15.65 -10.49 2.28
C ASP A 66 -17.16 -10.42 2.01
N ASP A 67 -17.98 -9.86 2.92
CA ASP A 67 -19.42 -9.65 2.70
C ASP A 67 -19.67 -8.72 1.50
N ASP A 68 -18.82 -7.70 1.30
CA ASP A 68 -18.82 -6.80 0.14
C ASP A 68 -17.38 -6.48 -0.26
N ALA A 69 -16.72 -7.47 -0.84
CA ALA A 69 -15.32 -7.36 -1.23
C ALA A 69 -15.06 -6.27 -2.28
N GLN A 70 -16.05 -5.94 -3.10
CA GLN A 70 -15.93 -4.88 -4.10
C GLN A 70 -15.91 -3.50 -3.43
N ALA A 71 -16.86 -3.20 -2.54
CA ALA A 71 -16.89 -1.94 -1.81
C ALA A 71 -15.65 -1.79 -0.90
N TYR A 72 -15.20 -2.87 -0.25
CA TYR A 72 -13.97 -2.85 0.55
C TYR A 72 -12.74 -2.47 -0.31
N ARG A 73 -12.55 -3.13 -1.46
CA ARG A 73 -11.41 -2.86 -2.35
C ARG A 73 -11.46 -1.48 -2.98
N ALA A 74 -12.66 -0.92 -3.19
CA ALA A 74 -12.81 0.44 -3.71
C ALA A 74 -12.23 1.49 -2.75
N GLU A 75 -12.24 1.23 -1.43
CA GLU A 75 -11.70 2.12 -0.41
C GLU A 75 -10.25 1.79 0.00
N LEU A 76 -9.63 0.77 -0.59
CA LEU A 76 -8.29 0.29 -0.25
C LEU A 76 -7.32 0.50 -1.40
N LEU A 77 -6.12 0.99 -1.11
CA LEU A 77 -4.97 0.96 -2.02
C LEU A 77 -3.92 0.01 -1.49
N PHE A 78 -3.64 -1.05 -2.22
CA PHE A 78 -2.54 -1.98 -1.93
C PHE A 78 -1.35 -1.72 -2.84
N LEU A 79 -0.19 -1.47 -2.26
CA LEU A 79 1.09 -1.42 -2.96
C LEU A 79 2.00 -2.52 -2.43
N GLY A 80 2.18 -3.55 -3.23
CA GLY A 80 3.02 -4.70 -2.90
C GLY A 80 4.52 -4.42 -3.01
N HIS A 81 5.32 -5.39 -2.57
CA HIS A 81 6.77 -5.31 -2.60
C HIS A 81 7.32 -5.15 -4.03
N HIS A 82 6.78 -5.88 -4.99
CA HIS A 82 7.18 -5.72 -6.39
C HIS A 82 6.43 -4.56 -7.05
N ALA A 83 7.14 -3.79 -7.85
CA ALA A 83 6.52 -2.74 -8.65
C ALA A 83 5.55 -3.38 -9.67
N ALA A 84 4.25 -3.27 -9.41
CA ALA A 84 3.20 -3.74 -10.32
C ALA A 84 3.00 -2.70 -11.44
N VAL A 85 4.05 -2.48 -12.24
CA VAL A 85 4.06 -1.59 -13.40
C VAL A 85 4.28 -2.42 -14.67
N LYS A 86 3.65 -2.01 -15.75
CA LYS A 86 3.83 -2.62 -17.08
C LYS A 86 5.08 -2.01 -17.71
N GLU A 87 6.09 -2.83 -17.98
CA GLU A 87 7.40 -2.36 -18.43
C GLU A 87 7.38 -1.77 -19.85
N GLU A 88 6.42 -2.21 -20.67
CA GLU A 88 6.22 -1.74 -22.04
C GLU A 88 5.53 -0.38 -22.11
N LEU A 89 4.74 -0.04 -21.11
CA LEU A 89 4.03 1.24 -21.01
C LEU A 89 4.94 2.32 -20.43
N THR A 90 4.65 3.56 -20.78
CA THR A 90 5.27 4.74 -20.18
C THR A 90 4.85 4.90 -18.71
N ALA A 91 5.56 5.74 -17.96
CA ALA A 91 5.18 6.05 -16.57
C ALA A 91 3.77 6.66 -16.52
N LEU A 92 3.44 7.53 -17.47
CA LEU A 92 2.12 8.17 -17.58
C LEU A 92 1.02 7.14 -17.89
N GLU A 93 1.21 6.29 -18.89
CA GLU A 93 0.25 5.25 -19.26
C GLU A 93 0.03 4.25 -18.12
N ASN A 94 1.06 3.93 -17.33
CA ASN A 94 0.92 3.08 -16.15
C ASN A 94 -0.03 3.68 -15.11
N LEU A 95 0.05 5.00 -14.84
CA LEU A 95 -0.86 5.66 -13.90
C LEU A 95 -2.29 5.70 -14.44
N GLN A 96 -2.46 6.01 -15.73
CA GLN A 96 -3.78 6.05 -16.35
C GLN A 96 -4.43 4.67 -16.38
N LEU A 97 -3.69 3.62 -16.77
CA LEU A 97 -4.17 2.24 -16.73
C LEU A 97 -4.55 1.82 -15.29
N ALA A 98 -3.75 2.19 -14.29
CA ALA A 98 -4.08 1.88 -12.90
C ALA A 98 -5.39 2.55 -12.46
N ALA A 99 -5.63 3.79 -12.86
CA ALA A 99 -6.87 4.51 -12.57
C ALA A 99 -8.08 3.86 -13.25
N GLU A 100 -7.95 3.45 -14.52
CA GLU A 100 -8.99 2.74 -15.26
C GLU A 100 -9.34 1.39 -14.62
N LEU A 101 -8.33 0.61 -14.20
CA LEU A 101 -8.53 -0.66 -13.51
C LEU A 101 -9.21 -0.47 -12.14
N ASP A 102 -9.00 0.68 -11.51
CA ASP A 102 -9.67 1.08 -10.26
C ASP A 102 -11.09 1.66 -10.51
N GLY A 103 -11.57 1.68 -11.77
CA GLY A 103 -12.89 2.18 -12.16
C GLY A 103 -12.99 3.70 -12.27
N GLY A 104 -11.87 4.41 -12.30
CA GLY A 104 -11.77 5.86 -12.43
C GLY A 104 -11.17 6.31 -13.76
N VAL A 105 -11.05 7.62 -13.91
CA VAL A 105 -10.37 8.25 -15.03
C VAL A 105 -9.31 9.20 -14.46
N LEU A 106 -8.09 9.13 -14.98
CA LEU A 106 -7.01 10.02 -14.63
C LEU A 106 -6.61 10.83 -15.87
N SER A 107 -6.80 12.14 -15.80
CA SER A 107 -6.39 13.02 -16.89
C SER A 107 -4.86 13.02 -17.07
N ARG A 108 -4.40 13.34 -18.28
CA ARG A 108 -2.96 13.51 -18.54
C ARG A 108 -2.32 14.54 -17.60
N ALA A 109 -3.02 15.64 -17.32
CA ALA A 109 -2.51 16.70 -16.46
C ALA A 109 -2.29 16.21 -15.00
N GLU A 110 -3.27 15.51 -14.41
CA GLU A 110 -3.17 14.94 -13.08
C GLU A 110 -2.07 13.86 -13.01
N ALA A 111 -1.94 13.02 -14.03
CA ALA A 111 -0.88 12.02 -14.09
C ALA A 111 0.51 12.66 -14.17
N LEU A 112 0.68 13.73 -14.96
CA LEU A 112 1.94 14.48 -15.06
C LEU A 112 2.30 15.14 -13.74
N ASP A 113 1.34 15.78 -13.06
CA ASP A 113 1.54 16.38 -11.75
C ASP A 113 1.99 15.35 -10.72
N ALA A 114 1.30 14.20 -10.65
CA ALA A 114 1.68 13.10 -9.78
C ALA A 114 3.12 12.62 -10.05
N LEU A 115 3.49 12.37 -11.31
CA LEU A 115 4.83 11.94 -11.68
C LEU A 115 5.90 12.99 -11.34
N GLN A 116 5.61 14.28 -11.57
CA GLN A 116 6.50 15.37 -11.20
C GLN A 116 6.71 15.45 -9.68
N ARG A 117 5.65 15.29 -8.89
CA ARG A 117 5.71 15.24 -7.42
C ARG A 117 6.64 14.13 -6.93
N PHE A 118 6.66 12.99 -7.61
CA PHE A 118 7.56 11.87 -7.32
C PHE A 118 8.93 11.96 -8.02
N GLY A 119 9.31 13.14 -8.57
CA GLY A 119 10.62 13.38 -9.14
C GLY A 119 10.88 12.68 -10.47
N LEU A 120 9.83 12.42 -11.25
CA LEU A 120 9.91 11.77 -12.56
C LEU A 120 9.73 12.76 -13.72
N LYS A 121 9.89 14.09 -13.48
CA LYS A 121 9.83 15.12 -14.51
C LYS A 121 10.82 14.83 -15.64
N GLY A 122 10.34 14.86 -16.88
CA GLY A 122 11.10 14.55 -18.09
C GLY A 122 11.28 13.06 -18.37
N ARG A 123 10.54 12.20 -17.64
CA ARG A 123 10.56 10.73 -17.82
C ARG A 123 9.16 10.13 -17.99
N GLU A 124 8.17 10.98 -18.13
CA GLU A 124 6.75 10.63 -18.15
C GLU A 124 6.38 9.76 -19.34
N ASP A 125 6.98 10.08 -20.49
CA ASP A 125 6.75 9.42 -21.78
C ASP A 125 7.80 8.32 -22.09
N LEU A 126 8.68 7.98 -21.11
CA LEU A 126 9.63 6.88 -21.29
C LEU A 126 8.97 5.55 -20.87
N PRO A 127 9.09 4.47 -21.67
CA PRO A 127 8.73 3.12 -21.25
C PRO A 127 9.44 2.74 -19.94
N VAL A 128 8.66 2.17 -19.02
CA VAL A 128 9.13 1.88 -17.65
C VAL A 128 10.33 0.94 -17.62
N ARG A 129 10.52 0.08 -18.61
CA ARG A 129 11.71 -0.78 -18.74
C ARG A 129 13.04 -0.01 -18.75
N PHE A 130 13.04 1.26 -19.18
CA PHE A 130 14.24 2.11 -19.22
C PHE A 130 14.46 2.89 -17.91
N LEU A 131 13.55 2.79 -16.95
CA LEU A 131 13.67 3.42 -15.66
C LEU A 131 14.49 2.57 -14.68
N SER A 132 15.25 3.22 -13.78
CA SER A 132 15.92 2.53 -12.68
C SER A 132 14.90 1.89 -11.71
N ALA A 133 15.33 0.96 -10.87
CA ALA A 133 14.47 0.34 -9.86
C ALA A 133 13.78 1.38 -8.95
N GLY A 134 14.52 2.40 -8.49
CA GLY A 134 13.97 3.49 -7.70
C GLY A 134 12.96 4.34 -8.47
N GLN A 135 13.19 4.58 -9.77
CA GLN A 135 12.23 5.30 -10.62
C GLN A 135 10.97 4.47 -10.87
N LYS A 136 11.08 3.17 -11.12
CA LYS A 136 9.93 2.23 -11.20
C LYS A 136 9.12 2.25 -9.89
N ARG A 137 9.81 2.26 -8.74
CA ARG A 137 9.15 2.38 -7.43
C ARG A 137 8.39 3.68 -7.28
N ARG A 138 8.96 4.80 -7.75
CA ARG A 138 8.30 6.12 -7.71
C ARG A 138 7.07 6.19 -8.62
N VAL A 139 7.08 5.53 -9.79
CA VAL A 139 5.86 5.39 -10.63
C VAL A 139 4.74 4.68 -9.86
N LEU A 140 5.07 3.58 -9.17
CA LEU A 140 4.09 2.86 -8.36
C LEU A 140 3.55 3.74 -7.22
N LEU A 141 4.44 4.45 -6.50
CA LEU A 141 4.08 5.31 -5.37
C LEU A 141 3.26 6.53 -5.78
N ALA A 142 3.38 6.99 -7.03
CA ALA A 142 2.55 8.08 -7.54
C ALA A 142 1.04 7.75 -7.51
N ARG A 143 0.66 6.47 -7.42
CA ARG A 143 -0.72 6.05 -7.18
C ARG A 143 -1.29 6.52 -5.83
N LEU A 144 -0.45 6.80 -4.83
CA LEU A 144 -0.90 7.33 -3.54
C LEU A 144 -1.59 8.69 -3.66
N VAL A 145 -1.20 9.50 -4.65
CA VAL A 145 -1.79 10.83 -4.88
C VAL A 145 -2.87 10.83 -5.97
N THR A 146 -2.92 9.81 -6.82
CA THR A 146 -3.92 9.74 -7.89
C THR A 146 -5.15 8.93 -7.50
N ARG A 147 -5.06 8.07 -6.47
CA ARG A 147 -6.18 7.25 -6.00
C ARG A 147 -6.66 7.69 -4.63
N LYS A 148 -7.92 8.09 -4.53
CA LYS A 148 -8.58 8.43 -3.27
C LYS A 148 -9.02 7.17 -2.52
N ALA A 149 -8.10 6.53 -1.81
CA ALA A 149 -8.37 5.39 -0.94
C ALA A 149 -8.35 5.81 0.53
N LYS A 150 -9.21 5.21 1.36
CA LYS A 150 -9.25 5.48 2.81
C LYS A 150 -8.24 4.64 3.58
N LEU A 151 -7.89 3.48 3.06
CA LEU A 151 -6.93 2.56 3.66
C LEU A 151 -5.77 2.32 2.71
N TRP A 152 -4.57 2.67 3.14
CA TRP A 152 -3.34 2.33 2.44
C TRP A 152 -2.69 1.10 3.07
N VAL A 153 -2.40 0.09 2.29
CA VAL A 153 -1.68 -1.13 2.69
C VAL A 153 -0.41 -1.20 1.87
N LEU A 154 0.73 -0.91 2.52
CA LEU A 154 2.00 -0.65 1.85
C LEU A 154 3.06 -1.67 2.28
N ASP A 155 3.50 -2.51 1.34
CA ASP A 155 4.51 -3.54 1.58
C ASP A 155 5.90 -3.02 1.20
N GLU A 156 6.75 -2.77 2.21
CA GLU A 156 8.11 -2.24 2.07
C GLU A 156 8.19 -1.00 1.13
N PRO A 157 7.37 0.05 1.35
CA PRO A 157 7.25 1.15 0.39
C PRO A 157 8.53 1.97 0.25
N PHE A 158 9.42 1.95 1.23
CA PHE A 158 10.67 2.73 1.26
C PHE A 158 11.84 2.05 0.52
N THR A 159 11.69 0.80 0.11
CA THR A 159 12.76 0.05 -0.58
C THR A 159 13.14 0.73 -1.89
N ALA A 160 14.45 0.84 -2.14
CA ALA A 160 15.07 1.45 -3.32
C ALA A 160 14.81 2.97 -3.48
N LEU A 161 14.38 3.66 -2.42
CA LEU A 161 14.25 5.11 -2.38
C LEU A 161 15.52 5.76 -1.81
N ASP A 162 15.85 6.94 -2.30
CA ASP A 162 16.82 7.83 -1.66
C ASP A 162 16.20 8.56 -0.46
N THR A 163 17.02 9.17 0.38
CA THR A 163 16.58 9.86 1.61
C THR A 163 15.47 10.87 1.33
N ARG A 164 15.60 11.70 0.28
CA ARG A 164 14.60 12.70 -0.08
C ARG A 164 13.25 12.08 -0.44
N ALA A 165 13.25 10.94 -1.14
CA ALA A 165 12.02 10.23 -1.48
C ALA A 165 11.41 9.52 -0.27
N VAL A 166 12.23 9.07 0.68
CA VAL A 166 11.76 8.55 1.98
C VAL A 166 11.05 9.64 2.75
N ASP A 167 11.69 10.81 2.96
CA ASP A 167 11.10 11.95 3.69
C ASP A 167 9.76 12.40 3.07
N MET A 168 9.73 12.46 1.74
CA MET A 168 8.51 12.82 1.02
C MET A 168 7.39 11.78 1.24
N LEU A 169 7.72 10.49 1.22
CA LEU A 169 6.74 9.43 1.42
C LEU A 169 6.23 9.40 2.86
N GLU A 170 7.10 9.61 3.85
CA GLU A 170 6.70 9.74 5.26
C GLU A 170 5.75 10.92 5.46
N THR A 171 6.07 12.07 4.86
CA THR A 171 5.20 13.25 4.87
C THR A 171 3.83 12.93 4.26
N LEU A 172 3.81 12.28 3.09
CA LEU A 172 2.58 11.93 2.39
C LEU A 172 1.69 10.96 3.19
N ILE A 173 2.30 9.97 3.86
CA ILE A 173 1.55 9.05 4.75
C ILE A 173 1.02 9.82 5.95
N GLY A 174 1.83 10.72 6.54
CA GLY A 174 1.41 11.57 7.64
C GLY A 174 0.23 12.49 7.28
N GLU A 175 0.26 13.13 6.11
CA GLU A 175 -0.84 13.94 5.57
C GLU A 175 -2.12 13.11 5.41
N HIS A 176 -2.00 11.93 4.78
CA HIS A 176 -3.14 11.02 4.60
C HIS A 176 -3.79 10.63 5.94
N VAL A 177 -2.98 10.31 6.94
CA VAL A 177 -3.44 9.96 8.29
C VAL A 177 -4.08 11.17 8.97
N ALA A 178 -3.46 12.35 8.89
CA ALA A 178 -4.01 13.59 9.46
C ALA A 178 -5.37 13.99 8.86
N GLU A 179 -5.62 13.64 7.59
CA GLU A 179 -6.89 13.83 6.90
C GLU A 179 -7.94 12.73 7.22
N GLY A 180 -7.67 11.87 8.19
CA GLY A 180 -8.55 10.78 8.63
C GLY A 180 -8.45 9.51 7.79
N GLY A 181 -7.42 9.39 6.97
CA GLY A 181 -7.06 8.13 6.32
C GLY A 181 -6.46 7.13 7.32
N MET A 182 -6.21 5.93 6.85
CA MET A 182 -5.57 4.85 7.61
C MET A 182 -4.44 4.26 6.80
N ALA A 183 -3.36 3.83 7.46
CA ALA A 183 -2.27 3.12 6.79
C ALA A 183 -1.80 1.89 7.57
N VAL A 184 -1.48 0.81 6.86
CA VAL A 184 -0.76 -0.35 7.37
C VAL A 184 0.51 -0.49 6.54
N VAL A 185 1.66 -0.38 7.19
CA VAL A 185 2.96 -0.28 6.53
C VAL A 185 3.92 -1.33 7.08
N THR A 186 4.61 -2.06 6.20
CA THR A 186 5.78 -2.84 6.59
C THR A 186 7.04 -2.05 6.26
N SER A 187 8.06 -2.12 7.10
CA SER A 187 9.37 -1.57 6.82
C SER A 187 10.44 -2.22 7.69
N HIS A 188 11.63 -2.42 7.11
CA HIS A 188 12.84 -2.77 7.86
C HIS A 188 13.57 -1.54 8.41
N GLN A 189 13.22 -0.36 7.94
CA GLN A 189 13.77 0.90 8.42
C GLN A 189 12.91 1.48 9.52
N ALA A 190 13.51 2.31 10.37
CA ALA A 190 12.74 3.16 11.26
C ALA A 190 11.88 4.12 10.42
N VAL A 191 10.62 4.29 10.81
CA VAL A 191 9.66 5.17 10.15
C VAL A 191 9.36 6.33 11.08
N SER A 192 9.54 7.56 10.60
CA SER A 192 9.45 8.79 11.42
C SER A 192 8.07 9.45 11.34
N ILE A 193 7.00 8.66 11.10
CA ILE A 193 5.64 9.17 11.07
C ILE A 193 5.07 9.20 12.50
N PRO A 194 4.57 10.35 12.99
CA PRO A 194 4.00 10.44 14.34
C PRO A 194 2.76 9.55 14.54
N GLY A 195 2.49 9.14 15.77
CA GLY A 195 1.22 8.51 16.16
C GLY A 195 1.03 7.07 15.68
N GLY A 196 2.09 6.39 15.25
CA GLY A 196 2.01 5.00 14.79
C GLY A 196 1.88 3.99 15.93
N LYS A 197 1.00 3.01 15.73
CA LYS A 197 0.99 1.77 16.53
C LYS A 197 1.96 0.76 15.91
N ALA A 198 2.46 -0.17 16.69
CA ALA A 198 3.32 -1.25 16.20
C ALA A 198 2.65 -2.62 16.43
N LEU A 199 2.78 -3.49 15.44
CA LEU A 199 2.42 -4.90 15.52
C LEU A 199 3.69 -5.71 15.22
N GLU A 200 4.06 -6.60 16.13
CA GLU A 200 5.20 -7.51 15.95
C GLU A 200 4.69 -8.89 15.52
N LEU A 201 5.26 -9.46 14.43
CA LEU A 201 4.95 -10.79 13.89
C LEU A 201 6.08 -11.79 14.14
#